data_2e2ad3f153a313f1adb9ea546d6ea74a
#
_entry.id   2e2ad3f153a313f1adb9ea546d6ea74a
#
_cell.length_a   1.000
_cell.length_b   1.000
_cell.length_c   1.000
_cell.angle_alpha   90.00
_cell.angle_beta   90.00
_cell.angle_gamma   90.00
#
_symmetry.space_group_name_H-M   'P 1'
#
loop_
_entity.id
_entity.type
_entity.pdbx_description
1 polymer ?
#
loop_
_entity_poly.entity_id
_entity_poly.type
_entity_poly.pdbx_seq_one_letter_code
_entity_poly.pdbx_strand_id
1 'polypeptide(L)'
;MGMKFKQRLDSGEFVVTAEIAPPKGTDLEQMFHHIELLKDKVDALNVTDHQSSVMRYPSLGGCIAVEERGGEPILQMTCRDRNQIALQSDLLLAYSKGIQNVLCLTGDAMTVGDHKEAMGIFELDSVQLLHTIDLLEDKKDLGGNELSGEVTFCKGAIVTPEADPWEPQAIKFEKKVDAGAEFFQTQAIYDLDNFARFMDYARQFPVKVLAGIVLLTSARMAKYMTENVPGIFVPQDLIDELSSAPKGGALNKGIEIAGRMIAALKNDSICDGVHIMAINREEVVPDILDAAGI
;
A
#
# COMPACT_ATOMS: atom_id res chain seq x y z
N MET A 1 7.07 17.00 -16.35
CA MET A 1 6.49 16.64 -15.04
C MET A 1 5.38 15.68 -15.36
N GLY A 2 5.42 14.45 -14.85
CA GLY A 2 4.36 13.46 -15.09
C GLY A 2 3.03 13.91 -14.46
N MET A 3 1.96 13.18 -14.77
CA MET A 3 0.64 13.38 -14.16
C MET A 3 0.75 12.95 -12.69
N LYS A 4 0.26 13.77 -11.74
CA LYS A 4 0.24 13.38 -10.31
C LYS A 4 -0.65 12.16 -10.08
N PHE A 5 -0.35 11.37 -9.04
CA PHE A 5 -1.05 10.11 -8.73
C PHE A 5 -2.58 10.26 -8.71
N LYS A 6 -3.12 11.29 -8.01
CA LYS A 6 -4.57 11.54 -8.03
C LYS A 6 -5.11 11.77 -9.44
N GLN A 7 -4.43 12.55 -10.26
CA GLN A 7 -4.86 12.80 -11.64
C GLN A 7 -4.86 11.51 -12.47
N ARG A 8 -3.91 10.62 -12.19
CA ARG A 8 -3.80 9.30 -12.81
C ARG A 8 -5.00 8.41 -12.42
N LEU A 9 -5.34 8.36 -11.14
CA LEU A 9 -6.53 7.65 -10.64
C LEU A 9 -7.81 8.18 -11.30
N ASP A 10 -7.93 9.50 -11.41
CA ASP A 10 -9.14 10.16 -11.95
C ASP A 10 -9.24 10.00 -13.49
N SER A 11 -8.13 9.78 -14.19
CA SER A 11 -8.13 9.59 -15.66
C SER A 11 -8.78 8.28 -16.12
N GLY A 12 -8.90 7.30 -15.21
CA GLY A 12 -9.40 5.96 -15.54
C GLY A 12 -8.37 5.07 -16.24
N GLU A 13 -7.10 5.50 -16.35
CA GLU A 13 -6.02 4.66 -16.81
C GLU A 13 -5.60 3.67 -15.73
N PHE A 14 -5.07 2.52 -16.14
CA PHE A 14 -4.59 1.51 -15.20
C PHE A 14 -3.37 2.02 -14.44
N VAL A 15 -3.46 2.08 -13.12
CA VAL A 15 -2.45 2.66 -12.23
C VAL A 15 -1.52 1.60 -11.67
N VAL A 16 -0.23 1.89 -11.62
CA VAL A 16 0.78 1.01 -11.02
C VAL A 16 1.47 1.72 -9.87
N THR A 17 1.45 1.13 -8.69
CA THR A 17 2.23 1.58 -7.53
C THR A 17 3.15 0.48 -7.04
N ALA A 18 4.26 0.84 -6.41
CA ALA A 18 5.17 -0.12 -5.77
C ALA A 18 5.57 0.35 -4.38
N GLU A 19 5.96 -0.61 -3.52
CA GLU A 19 6.48 -0.29 -2.19
C GLU A 19 7.98 -0.02 -2.20
N ILE A 20 8.41 0.90 -1.35
CA ILE A 20 9.79 1.08 -0.91
C ILE A 20 9.82 0.94 0.61
N ALA A 21 10.63 0.03 1.11
CA ALA A 21 10.84 -0.16 2.53
C ALA A 21 12.01 0.70 3.02
N PRO A 22 11.79 1.65 3.96
CA PRO A 22 12.88 2.37 4.59
C PRO A 22 13.83 1.43 5.32
N PRO A 23 15.15 1.74 5.39
CA PRO A 23 16.13 0.91 6.06
C PRO A 23 15.97 0.94 7.59
N LYS A 24 16.61 -0.03 8.25
CA LYS A 24 16.73 -0.05 9.71
C LYS A 24 17.99 0.74 10.14
N GLY A 25 17.97 2.05 9.94
CA GLY A 25 19.11 2.92 10.24
C GLY A 25 19.12 4.16 9.36
N THR A 26 20.26 4.82 9.29
CA THR A 26 20.46 6.08 8.56
C THR A 26 21.22 5.94 7.25
N ASP A 27 21.62 4.72 6.88
CA ASP A 27 22.16 4.45 5.55
C ASP A 27 20.99 4.28 4.57
N LEU A 28 20.79 5.27 3.73
CA LEU A 28 19.70 5.37 2.77
C LEU A 28 20.11 5.01 1.34
N GLU A 29 21.34 4.60 1.09
CA GLU A 29 21.85 4.39 -0.27
C GLU A 29 21.02 3.38 -1.06
N GLN A 30 20.67 2.24 -0.45
CA GLN A 30 19.84 1.24 -1.11
C GLN A 30 18.42 1.78 -1.39
N MET A 31 17.82 2.48 -0.45
CA MET A 31 16.50 3.11 -0.66
C MET A 31 16.56 4.13 -1.80
N PHE A 32 17.60 4.95 -1.86
CA PHE A 32 17.80 5.90 -2.95
C PHE A 32 17.97 5.19 -4.30
N HIS A 33 18.72 4.09 -4.33
CA HIS A 33 18.86 3.27 -5.54
C HIS A 33 17.50 2.75 -6.02
N HIS A 34 16.64 2.22 -5.12
CA HIS A 34 15.31 1.75 -5.47
C HIS A 34 14.39 2.88 -5.95
N ILE A 35 14.47 4.08 -5.34
CA ILE A 35 13.72 5.24 -5.83
C ILE A 35 14.12 5.57 -7.27
N GLU A 36 15.42 5.70 -7.55
CA GLU A 36 15.90 6.00 -8.91
C GLU A 36 15.52 4.92 -9.93
N LEU A 37 15.48 3.65 -9.50
CA LEU A 37 15.10 2.53 -10.35
C LEU A 37 13.61 2.55 -10.73
N LEU A 38 12.73 3.01 -9.82
CA LEU A 38 11.29 2.81 -9.92
C LEU A 38 10.50 4.09 -10.23
N LYS A 39 10.99 5.27 -9.88
CA LYS A 39 10.24 6.53 -9.95
C LYS A 39 9.66 6.88 -11.33
N ASP A 40 10.30 6.43 -12.40
CA ASP A 40 9.86 6.67 -13.77
C ASP A 40 9.14 5.44 -14.40
N LYS A 41 8.98 4.37 -13.64
CA LYS A 41 8.36 3.11 -14.08
C LYS A 41 6.99 2.84 -13.47
N VAL A 42 6.70 3.50 -12.35
CA VAL A 42 5.42 3.40 -11.64
C VAL A 42 4.80 4.77 -11.42
N ASP A 43 3.50 4.83 -11.20
CA ASP A 43 2.77 6.09 -11.03
C ASP A 43 2.98 6.70 -9.64
N ALA A 44 3.26 5.88 -8.62
CA ALA A 44 3.63 6.34 -7.29
C ALA A 44 4.36 5.26 -6.48
N LEU A 45 5.13 5.72 -5.48
CA LEU A 45 5.92 4.88 -4.57
C LEU A 45 5.36 4.97 -3.15
N ASN A 46 4.81 3.87 -2.65
CA ASN A 46 4.42 3.76 -1.25
C ASN A 46 5.67 3.61 -0.37
N VAL A 47 5.79 4.46 0.63
CA VAL A 47 6.85 4.32 1.63
C VAL A 47 6.26 3.71 2.90
N THR A 48 6.72 2.50 3.25
CA THR A 48 6.15 1.72 4.36
C THR A 48 6.45 2.34 5.72
N ASP A 49 5.48 2.27 6.64
CA ASP A 49 5.57 2.83 7.99
C ASP A 49 5.75 1.74 9.04
N HIS A 50 6.99 1.43 9.40
CA HIS A 50 7.34 0.39 10.38
C HIS A 50 6.60 -0.93 10.13
N GLN A 51 6.64 -1.41 8.88
CA GLN A 51 5.96 -2.62 8.42
C GLN A 51 6.23 -3.79 9.38
N SER A 52 5.17 -4.57 9.67
CA SER A 52 5.19 -5.66 10.65
C SER A 52 5.66 -5.21 12.05
N SER A 53 5.41 -3.96 12.43
CA SER A 53 5.81 -3.41 13.74
C SER A 53 7.33 -3.47 14.01
N VAL A 54 8.14 -3.42 12.94
CA VAL A 54 9.60 -3.37 13.02
C VAL A 54 10.08 -1.94 12.87
N MET A 55 10.88 -1.46 13.84
CA MET A 55 11.44 -0.12 13.81
C MET A 55 12.35 0.07 12.59
N ARG A 56 12.10 1.14 11.83
CA ARG A 56 12.82 1.55 10.62
C ARG A 56 12.96 3.06 10.56
N TYR A 57 13.66 3.55 9.56
CA TYR A 57 13.65 4.97 9.22
C TYR A 57 12.20 5.43 8.93
N PRO A 58 11.79 6.65 9.36
CA PRO A 58 10.39 7.09 9.25
C PRO A 58 9.88 7.13 7.82
N SER A 59 8.64 6.67 7.60
CA SER A 59 7.97 6.74 6.29
C SER A 59 7.93 8.16 5.72
N LEU A 60 7.64 9.16 6.55
CA LEU A 60 7.65 10.57 6.15
C LEU A 60 9.02 11.02 5.63
N GLY A 61 10.10 10.62 6.30
CA GLY A 61 11.47 10.89 5.82
C GLY A 61 11.77 10.23 4.48
N GLY A 62 11.28 9.01 4.30
CA GLY A 62 11.37 8.30 3.01
C GLY A 62 10.56 8.98 1.91
N CYS A 63 9.34 9.46 2.21
CA CYS A 63 8.51 10.21 1.26
C CYS A 63 9.17 11.53 0.83
N ILE A 64 9.80 12.25 1.76
CA ILE A 64 10.58 13.44 1.43
C ILE A 64 11.71 13.08 0.45
N ALA A 65 12.40 11.97 0.67
CA ALA A 65 13.46 11.52 -0.22
C ALA A 65 12.94 11.12 -1.62
N VAL A 66 11.74 10.54 -1.73
CA VAL A 66 11.07 10.25 -3.01
C VAL A 66 10.74 11.55 -3.74
N GLU A 67 10.10 12.51 -3.08
CA GLU A 67 9.72 13.82 -3.65
C GLU A 67 10.95 14.60 -4.13
N GLU A 68 12.01 14.68 -3.31
CA GLU A 68 13.26 15.37 -3.66
C GLU A 68 13.97 14.75 -4.88
N ARG A 69 13.70 13.48 -5.20
CA ARG A 69 14.22 12.78 -6.38
C ARG A 69 13.28 12.78 -7.57
N GLY A 70 12.15 13.49 -7.46
CA GLY A 70 11.17 13.66 -8.53
C GLY A 70 10.24 12.46 -8.72
N GLY A 71 10.16 11.55 -7.74
CA GLY A 71 9.13 10.51 -7.68
C GLY A 71 7.85 11.03 -7.03
N GLU A 72 6.75 10.29 -7.18
CA GLU A 72 5.46 10.61 -6.55
C GLU A 72 5.27 9.72 -5.31
N PRO A 73 5.35 10.25 -4.07
CA PRO A 73 5.23 9.44 -2.86
C PRO A 73 3.79 9.20 -2.44
N ILE A 74 3.52 8.02 -1.86
CA ILE A 74 2.34 7.73 -1.04
C ILE A 74 2.84 7.49 0.39
N LEU A 75 2.48 8.37 1.31
CA LEU A 75 2.83 8.26 2.72
C LEU A 75 1.96 7.18 3.37
N GLN A 76 2.54 6.03 3.70
CA GLN A 76 1.88 5.11 4.63
C GLN A 76 1.98 5.69 6.05
N MET A 77 0.85 5.81 6.72
CA MET A 77 0.77 6.38 8.07
C MET A 77 -0.03 5.47 8.99
N THR A 78 0.66 4.89 9.99
CA THR A 78 0.03 4.04 11.00
C THR A 78 -0.37 4.83 12.24
N CYS A 79 -1.54 4.49 12.81
CA CYS A 79 -2.00 5.03 14.09
C CYS A 79 -1.34 4.34 15.29
N ARG A 80 -0.58 3.26 15.07
CA ARG A 80 0.05 2.46 16.12
C ARG A 80 1.06 3.22 16.96
N ASP A 81 1.93 4.00 16.32
CA ASP A 81 3.14 4.53 16.96
C ASP A 81 3.01 5.98 17.38
N ARG A 82 1.94 6.66 17.00
CA ARG A 82 1.76 8.12 17.15
C ARG A 82 0.43 8.44 17.83
N ASN A 83 0.44 9.43 18.71
CA ASN A 83 -0.79 10.02 19.21
C ASN A 83 -1.40 11.00 18.19
N GLN A 84 -2.63 11.45 18.43
CA GLN A 84 -3.36 12.33 17.53
C GLN A 84 -2.64 13.66 17.24
N ILE A 85 -1.81 14.19 18.15
CA ILE A 85 -1.05 15.43 17.93
C ILE A 85 0.07 15.16 16.92
N ALA A 86 0.81 14.07 17.10
CA ALA A 86 1.90 13.69 16.20
C ALA A 86 1.40 13.36 14.79
N LEU A 87 0.27 12.63 14.68
CA LEU A 87 -0.35 12.31 13.38
C LEU A 87 -0.70 13.58 12.60
N GLN A 88 -1.37 14.56 13.24
CA GLN A 88 -1.72 15.82 12.61
C GLN A 88 -0.48 16.63 12.22
N SER A 89 0.52 16.71 13.10
CA SER A 89 1.77 17.43 12.83
C SER A 89 2.54 16.83 11.64
N ASP A 90 2.61 15.50 11.55
CA ASP A 90 3.26 14.78 10.45
C ASP A 90 2.51 15.02 9.12
N LEU A 91 1.17 15.07 9.13
CA LEU A 91 0.36 15.41 7.95
C LEU A 91 0.65 16.84 7.46
N LEU A 92 0.69 17.83 8.37
CA LEU A 92 1.04 19.21 8.02
C LEU A 92 2.46 19.29 7.44
N LEU A 93 3.41 18.57 8.03
CA LEU A 93 4.78 18.51 7.49
C LEU A 93 4.79 17.84 6.12
N ALA A 94 4.10 16.72 5.93
CA ALA A 94 3.99 16.02 4.65
C ALA A 94 3.51 16.98 3.55
N TYR A 95 2.38 17.65 3.78
CA TYR A 95 1.83 18.59 2.81
C TYR A 95 2.79 19.74 2.49
N SER A 96 3.45 20.32 3.51
CA SER A 96 4.44 21.40 3.33
C SER A 96 5.66 20.99 2.52
N LYS A 97 5.91 19.68 2.39
CA LYS A 97 6.97 19.06 1.58
C LYS A 97 6.51 18.56 0.21
N GLY A 98 5.27 18.86 -0.19
CA GLY A 98 4.71 18.44 -1.47
C GLY A 98 4.07 17.05 -1.48
N ILE A 99 4.10 16.33 -0.35
CA ILE A 99 3.52 14.99 -0.22
C ILE A 99 2.01 15.12 -0.03
N GLN A 100 1.25 14.67 -1.02
CA GLN A 100 -0.20 14.86 -1.08
C GLN A 100 -1.00 13.55 -1.07
N ASN A 101 -0.33 12.39 -1.10
CA ASN A 101 -1.00 11.09 -1.09
C ASN A 101 -0.72 10.40 0.24
N VAL A 102 -1.77 9.96 0.93
CA VAL A 102 -1.66 9.31 2.25
C VAL A 102 -2.45 8.01 2.25
N LEU A 103 -1.81 6.92 2.66
CA LEU A 103 -2.47 5.64 2.92
C LEU A 103 -2.66 5.50 4.44
N CYS A 104 -3.91 5.59 4.88
CA CYS A 104 -4.30 5.56 6.29
C CYS A 104 -4.37 4.13 6.82
N LEU A 105 -3.56 3.82 7.84
CA LEU A 105 -3.40 2.49 8.41
C LEU A 105 -3.66 2.50 9.93
N THR A 106 -4.31 1.47 10.44
CA THR A 106 -4.34 1.25 11.89
C THR A 106 -2.96 0.80 12.40
N GLY A 107 -2.31 -0.08 11.66
CA GLY A 107 -1.02 -0.70 12.00
C GLY A 107 -1.18 -2.06 12.67
N ASP A 108 -0.16 -2.90 12.53
CA ASP A 108 -0.08 -4.23 13.15
C ASP A 108 0.11 -4.13 14.67
N ALA A 109 -0.24 -5.19 15.40
CA ALA A 109 0.00 -5.25 16.83
C ALA A 109 1.51 -5.22 17.15
N MET A 110 1.90 -4.55 18.26
CA MET A 110 3.31 -4.46 18.70
C MET A 110 3.97 -5.84 18.89
N THR A 111 3.17 -6.85 19.25
CA THR A 111 3.65 -8.20 19.55
C THR A 111 4.25 -8.94 18.36
N VAL A 112 3.96 -8.51 17.12
CA VAL A 112 4.53 -9.13 15.89
C VAL A 112 5.90 -8.55 15.52
N GLY A 113 6.26 -7.39 16.10
CA GLY A 113 7.47 -6.65 15.79
C GLY A 113 8.70 -7.03 16.63
N ASP A 114 9.73 -6.22 16.51
CA ASP A 114 11.01 -6.41 17.18
C ASP A 114 11.14 -5.65 18.52
N HIS A 115 10.20 -4.74 18.82
CA HIS A 115 10.14 -3.98 20.09
C HIS A 115 8.90 -4.38 20.89
N LYS A 116 8.88 -5.60 21.41
CA LYS A 116 7.70 -6.18 22.08
C LYS A 116 7.27 -5.44 23.33
N GLU A 117 8.19 -4.69 23.97
CA GLU A 117 7.93 -3.88 25.16
C GLU A 117 7.42 -2.47 24.83
N ALA A 118 7.46 -2.06 23.54
CA ALA A 118 6.91 -0.78 23.16
C ALA A 118 5.38 -0.78 23.28
N MET A 119 4.82 0.33 23.75
CA MET A 119 3.38 0.50 23.85
C MET A 119 2.79 1.00 22.53
N GLY A 120 1.85 0.26 21.98
CA GLY A 120 1.03 0.77 20.88
C GLY A 120 0.09 1.87 21.37
N ILE A 121 0.05 2.99 20.70
CA ILE A 121 -0.78 4.15 21.07
C ILE A 121 -2.23 3.92 20.65
N PHE A 122 -2.47 3.70 19.36
CA PHE A 122 -3.81 3.42 18.80
C PHE A 122 -4.92 4.35 19.34
N GLU A 123 -4.61 5.64 19.53
CA GLU A 123 -5.64 6.64 19.89
C GLU A 123 -6.66 6.80 18.77
N LEU A 124 -6.20 6.65 17.53
CA LEU A 124 -7.03 6.62 16.33
C LEU A 124 -6.88 5.26 15.64
N ASP A 125 -7.86 4.92 14.84
CA ASP A 125 -7.78 3.88 13.81
C ASP A 125 -7.72 4.51 12.41
N SER A 126 -7.66 3.68 11.37
CA SER A 126 -7.57 4.18 9.99
C SER A 126 -8.80 4.96 9.53
N VAL A 127 -10.00 4.69 10.06
CA VAL A 127 -11.23 5.44 9.76
C VAL A 127 -11.16 6.82 10.42
N GLN A 128 -10.75 6.86 11.67
CA GLN A 128 -10.59 8.12 12.41
C GLN A 128 -9.47 8.98 11.84
N LEU A 129 -8.38 8.35 11.31
CA LEU A 129 -7.31 9.08 10.64
C LEU A 129 -7.80 9.72 9.33
N LEU A 130 -8.61 9.01 8.52
CA LEU A 130 -9.25 9.59 7.33
C LEU A 130 -10.09 10.81 7.71
N HIS A 131 -10.95 10.69 8.72
CA HIS A 131 -11.75 11.83 9.21
C HIS A 131 -10.88 12.97 9.78
N THR A 132 -9.73 12.64 10.39
CA THR A 132 -8.79 13.68 10.84
C THR A 132 -8.26 14.50 9.68
N ILE A 133 -7.97 13.85 8.55
CA ILE A 133 -7.52 14.55 7.33
C ILE A 133 -8.62 15.48 6.82
N ASP A 134 -9.90 15.05 6.80
CA ASP A 134 -11.03 15.92 6.40
C ASP A 134 -11.11 17.18 7.27
N LEU A 135 -10.93 17.04 8.60
CA LEU A 135 -10.89 18.20 9.49
C LEU A 135 -9.73 19.15 9.18
N LEU A 136 -8.53 18.62 8.88
CA LEU A 136 -7.38 19.45 8.49
C LEU A 136 -7.64 20.18 7.17
N GLU A 137 -8.31 19.54 6.20
CA GLU A 137 -8.74 20.14 4.93
C GLU A 137 -9.78 21.24 5.17
N ASP A 138 -10.65 21.08 6.19
CA ASP A 138 -11.59 22.09 6.69
C ASP A 138 -10.94 23.17 7.56
N LYS A 139 -9.59 23.20 7.63
CA LYS A 139 -8.79 24.15 8.41
C LYS A 139 -9.02 24.05 9.92
N LYS A 140 -9.27 22.87 10.46
CA LYS A 140 -9.44 22.59 11.89
C LYS A 140 -8.56 21.44 12.33
N ASP A 141 -8.05 21.54 13.54
CA ASP A 141 -7.44 20.41 14.22
C ASP A 141 -8.49 19.56 14.96
N LEU A 142 -8.08 18.39 15.48
CA LEU A 142 -8.97 17.52 16.28
C LEU A 142 -9.45 18.18 17.59
N GLY A 143 -8.77 19.23 18.07
CA GLY A 143 -9.19 20.04 19.22
C GLY A 143 -10.23 21.10 18.87
N GLY A 144 -10.58 21.27 17.58
CA GLY A 144 -11.51 22.27 17.06
C GLY A 144 -10.90 23.65 16.87
N ASN A 145 -9.56 23.78 16.94
CA ASN A 145 -8.89 25.06 16.71
C ASN A 145 -8.69 25.30 15.21
N GLU A 146 -8.75 26.57 14.81
CA GLU A 146 -8.50 26.96 13.42
C GLU A 146 -7.01 26.83 13.05
N LEU A 147 -6.76 26.36 11.83
CA LEU A 147 -5.44 26.23 11.23
C LEU A 147 -5.21 27.35 10.21
N SER A 148 -3.96 27.81 10.13
CA SER A 148 -3.51 28.72 9.08
C SER A 148 -3.03 27.93 7.87
N GLY A 149 -3.35 28.42 6.66
CA GLY A 149 -3.01 27.75 5.41
C GLY A 149 -4.07 26.74 4.97
N GLU A 150 -3.73 25.99 3.94
CA GLU A 150 -4.62 24.99 3.35
C GLU A 150 -3.85 23.67 3.17
N VAL A 151 -4.53 22.55 3.33
CA VAL A 151 -4.02 21.23 3.00
C VAL A 151 -5.05 20.50 2.14
N THR A 152 -4.60 19.59 1.29
CA THR A 152 -5.47 18.72 0.48
C THR A 152 -4.72 17.44 0.21
N PHE A 153 -5.35 16.29 0.48
CA PHE A 153 -4.75 14.99 0.30
C PHE A 153 -5.61 14.07 -0.58
N CYS A 154 -4.95 13.24 -1.37
CA CYS A 154 -5.54 12.04 -1.93
C CYS A 154 -5.49 10.95 -0.85
N LYS A 155 -6.66 10.58 -0.33
CA LYS A 155 -6.80 9.72 0.84
C LYS A 155 -7.00 8.27 0.45
N GLY A 156 -6.10 7.40 0.88
CA GLY A 156 -6.15 5.96 0.66
C GLY A 156 -6.39 5.16 1.92
N ALA A 157 -6.88 3.95 1.74
CA ALA A 157 -7.07 2.97 2.80
C ALA A 157 -6.78 1.55 2.30
N ILE A 158 -6.76 0.57 3.22
CA ILE A 158 -6.59 -0.85 2.88
C ILE A 158 -7.93 -1.59 3.00
N VAL A 159 -8.11 -2.60 2.14
CA VAL A 159 -9.17 -3.59 2.23
C VAL A 159 -8.58 -4.99 2.07
N THR A 160 -9.23 -5.99 2.68
CA THR A 160 -8.85 -7.40 2.59
C THR A 160 -9.98 -8.18 1.90
N PRO A 161 -9.97 -8.29 0.56
CA PRO A 161 -11.08 -8.88 -0.21
C PRO A 161 -11.35 -10.35 0.11
N GLU A 162 -10.30 -11.10 0.46
CA GLU A 162 -10.36 -12.54 0.73
C GLU A 162 -10.56 -12.88 2.22
N ALA A 163 -11.00 -11.90 3.03
CA ALA A 163 -11.30 -12.16 4.45
C ALA A 163 -12.53 -13.05 4.61
N ASP A 164 -12.43 -14.02 5.53
CA ASP A 164 -13.53 -14.87 5.93
C ASP A 164 -13.71 -14.78 7.47
N PRO A 165 -14.87 -14.33 7.98
CA PRO A 165 -16.04 -13.86 7.22
C PRO A 165 -15.84 -12.51 6.53
N TRP A 166 -16.53 -12.30 5.41
CA TRP A 166 -16.44 -11.07 4.62
C TRP A 166 -17.17 -9.85 5.25
N GLU A 167 -18.31 -10.08 5.91
CA GLU A 167 -19.19 -9.00 6.37
C GLU A 167 -18.51 -7.95 7.24
N PRO A 168 -17.60 -8.28 8.20
CA PRO A 168 -16.86 -7.27 8.95
C PRO A 168 -15.95 -6.41 8.07
N GLN A 169 -15.40 -6.96 6.98
CA GLN A 169 -14.57 -6.21 6.03
C GLN A 169 -15.42 -5.28 5.15
N ALA A 170 -16.60 -5.72 4.71
CA ALA A 170 -17.55 -4.87 4.02
C ALA A 170 -17.91 -3.63 4.84
N ILE A 171 -18.28 -3.83 6.13
CA ILE A 171 -18.60 -2.72 7.05
C ILE A 171 -17.40 -1.78 7.22
N LYS A 172 -16.17 -2.31 7.34
CA LYS A 172 -14.97 -1.49 7.46
C LYS A 172 -14.66 -0.73 6.17
N PHE A 173 -14.87 -1.37 5.02
CA PHE A 173 -14.70 -0.75 3.71
C PHE A 173 -15.65 0.44 3.55
N GLU A 174 -16.96 0.23 3.79
CA GLU A 174 -17.97 1.29 3.74
C GLU A 174 -17.64 2.47 4.67
N LYS A 175 -17.27 2.19 5.92
CA LYS A 175 -16.87 3.22 6.88
C LYS A 175 -15.67 4.05 6.40
N LYS A 176 -14.73 3.43 5.68
CA LYS A 176 -13.57 4.14 5.11
C LYS A 176 -13.98 4.99 3.92
N VAL A 177 -14.91 4.50 3.09
CA VAL A 177 -15.51 5.29 2.02
C VAL A 177 -16.24 6.51 2.57
N ASP A 178 -17.09 6.31 3.57
CA ASP A 178 -17.83 7.38 4.25
C ASP A 178 -16.90 8.42 4.92
N ALA A 179 -15.74 7.97 5.39
CA ALA A 179 -14.69 8.82 5.96
C ALA A 179 -13.76 9.45 4.90
N GLY A 180 -14.15 9.44 3.62
CA GLY A 180 -13.47 10.17 2.56
C GLY A 180 -12.32 9.44 1.88
N ALA A 181 -12.19 8.11 2.00
CA ALA A 181 -11.22 7.36 1.23
C ALA A 181 -11.53 7.44 -0.28
N GLU A 182 -10.55 7.83 -1.08
CA GLU A 182 -10.65 7.98 -2.54
C GLU A 182 -10.11 6.77 -3.29
N PHE A 183 -9.13 6.08 -2.68
CA PHE A 183 -8.58 4.84 -3.24
C PHE A 183 -8.34 3.79 -2.16
N PHE A 184 -8.31 2.53 -2.61
CA PHE A 184 -7.98 1.39 -1.78
C PHE A 184 -6.83 0.60 -2.39
N GLN A 185 -5.90 0.18 -1.55
CA GLN A 185 -4.95 -0.88 -1.87
C GLN A 185 -5.41 -2.15 -1.17
N THR A 186 -5.39 -3.30 -1.85
CA THR A 186 -5.82 -4.54 -1.22
C THR A 186 -4.65 -5.27 -0.54
N GLN A 187 -4.97 -6.18 0.37
CA GLN A 187 -4.05 -7.26 0.70
C GLN A 187 -3.72 -8.09 -0.55
N ALA A 188 -2.69 -8.94 -0.45
CA ALA A 188 -2.26 -9.76 -1.58
C ALA A 188 -3.41 -10.56 -2.18
N ILE A 189 -3.57 -10.47 -3.50
CA ILE A 189 -4.58 -11.16 -4.28
C ILE A 189 -3.90 -12.23 -5.12
N TYR A 190 -4.43 -13.47 -5.09
CA TYR A 190 -3.97 -14.58 -5.92
C TYR A 190 -5.12 -15.33 -6.60
N ASP A 191 -6.36 -15.19 -6.10
CA ASP A 191 -7.59 -15.70 -6.72
C ASP A 191 -8.31 -14.55 -7.44
N LEU A 192 -8.10 -14.46 -8.77
CA LEU A 192 -8.66 -13.37 -9.57
C LEU A 192 -10.20 -13.47 -9.69
N ASP A 193 -10.79 -14.68 -9.66
CA ASP A 193 -12.23 -14.87 -9.73
C ASP A 193 -12.90 -14.38 -8.43
N ASN A 194 -12.28 -14.67 -7.29
CA ASN A 194 -12.73 -14.17 -6.00
C ASN A 194 -12.59 -12.65 -5.91
N PHE A 195 -11.47 -12.12 -6.39
CA PHE A 195 -11.24 -10.68 -6.44
C PHE A 195 -12.22 -9.96 -7.36
N ALA A 196 -12.58 -10.54 -8.53
CA ALA A 196 -13.58 -9.95 -9.41
C ALA A 196 -14.95 -9.82 -8.73
N ARG A 197 -15.37 -10.81 -7.92
CA ARG A 197 -16.60 -10.71 -7.10
C ARG A 197 -16.55 -9.59 -6.08
N PHE A 198 -15.38 -9.37 -5.44
CA PHE A 198 -15.19 -8.21 -4.58
C PHE A 198 -15.30 -6.91 -5.38
N MET A 199 -14.74 -6.84 -6.58
CA MET A 199 -14.81 -5.64 -7.42
C MET A 199 -16.23 -5.31 -7.87
N ASP A 200 -17.11 -6.31 -8.10
CA ASP A 200 -18.54 -6.08 -8.36
C ASP A 200 -19.23 -5.36 -7.20
N TYR A 201 -18.81 -5.65 -5.98
CA TYR A 201 -19.27 -4.92 -4.80
C TYR A 201 -18.63 -3.53 -4.70
N ALA A 202 -17.32 -3.43 -4.84
CA ALA A 202 -16.58 -2.17 -4.67
C ALA A 202 -16.99 -1.10 -5.69
N ARG A 203 -17.36 -1.50 -6.91
CA ARG A 203 -17.83 -0.59 -7.98
C ARG A 203 -19.15 0.13 -7.68
N GLN A 204 -19.86 -0.22 -6.61
CA GLN A 204 -21.04 0.50 -6.14
C GLN A 204 -20.65 1.82 -5.44
N PHE A 205 -19.38 2.03 -5.16
CA PHE A 205 -18.84 3.18 -4.45
C PHE A 205 -17.92 4.02 -5.36
N PRO A 206 -17.84 5.34 -5.17
CA PRO A 206 -17.03 6.22 -6.00
C PRO A 206 -15.54 6.21 -5.60
N VAL A 207 -14.94 5.02 -5.54
CA VAL A 207 -13.55 4.82 -5.13
C VAL A 207 -12.77 4.03 -6.17
N LYS A 208 -11.46 4.12 -6.12
CA LYS A 208 -10.54 3.37 -6.95
C LYS A 208 -9.92 2.23 -6.16
N VAL A 209 -9.71 1.07 -6.80
CA VAL A 209 -9.13 -0.10 -6.15
C VAL A 209 -7.90 -0.58 -6.91
N LEU A 210 -6.78 -0.66 -6.20
CA LEU A 210 -5.51 -1.20 -6.69
C LEU A 210 -5.28 -2.58 -6.04
N ALA A 211 -5.21 -3.62 -6.86
CA ALA A 211 -4.98 -4.99 -6.40
C ALA A 211 -3.56 -5.16 -5.86
N GLY A 212 -3.43 -5.63 -4.64
CA GLY A 212 -2.15 -5.92 -4.01
C GLY A 212 -1.50 -7.18 -4.61
N ILE A 213 -0.29 -7.05 -5.13
CA ILE A 213 0.49 -8.15 -5.69
C ILE A 213 1.76 -8.34 -4.88
N VAL A 214 1.79 -9.35 -4.02
CA VAL A 214 3.01 -9.73 -3.30
C VAL A 214 3.80 -10.73 -4.14
N LEU A 215 5.07 -10.44 -4.36
CA LEU A 215 5.98 -11.33 -5.10
C LEU A 215 6.23 -12.63 -4.34
N LEU A 216 5.78 -13.75 -4.88
CA LEU A 216 6.05 -15.08 -4.34
C LEU A 216 7.47 -15.53 -4.70
N THR A 217 8.37 -15.58 -3.73
CA THR A 217 9.77 -15.97 -3.97
C THR A 217 10.03 -17.48 -3.81
N SER A 218 9.06 -18.22 -3.29
CA SER A 218 9.16 -19.68 -3.10
C SER A 218 7.80 -20.30 -2.76
N ALA A 219 7.63 -21.59 -3.05
CA ALA A 219 6.47 -22.37 -2.61
C ALA A 219 6.31 -22.40 -1.07
N ARG A 220 7.42 -22.34 -0.32
CA ARG A 220 7.38 -22.26 1.15
C ARG A 220 6.75 -20.95 1.62
N MET A 221 7.12 -19.82 0.99
CA MET A 221 6.53 -18.52 1.29
C MET A 221 5.03 -18.54 0.97
N ALA A 222 4.64 -19.06 -0.19
CA ALA A 222 3.24 -19.15 -0.59
C ALA A 222 2.39 -19.94 0.41
N LYS A 223 2.86 -21.11 0.85
CA LYS A 223 2.21 -21.92 1.90
C LYS A 223 2.12 -21.17 3.22
N TYR A 224 3.22 -20.53 3.64
CA TYR A 224 3.27 -19.75 4.89
C TYR A 224 2.24 -18.62 4.86
N MET A 225 2.09 -17.92 3.74
CA MET A 225 1.10 -16.83 3.61
C MET A 225 -0.32 -17.34 3.78
N THR A 226 -0.68 -18.44 3.12
CA THR A 226 -2.00 -19.07 3.27
C THR A 226 -2.29 -19.53 4.69
N GLU A 227 -1.29 -20.08 5.38
CA GLU A 227 -1.48 -20.69 6.71
C GLU A 227 -1.41 -19.66 7.86
N ASN A 228 -0.69 -18.55 7.69
CA ASN A 228 -0.32 -17.67 8.79
C ASN A 228 -0.71 -16.19 8.60
N VAL A 229 -1.12 -15.77 7.39
CA VAL A 229 -1.50 -14.39 7.14
C VAL A 229 -3.00 -14.30 6.89
N PRO A 230 -3.78 -13.77 7.86
CA PRO A 230 -5.23 -13.70 7.71
C PRO A 230 -5.65 -12.90 6.46
N GLY A 231 -6.59 -13.45 5.69
CA GLY A 231 -7.11 -12.80 4.49
C GLY A 231 -6.21 -12.90 3.26
N ILE A 232 -5.21 -13.79 3.28
CA ILE A 232 -4.42 -14.16 2.10
C ILE A 232 -4.60 -15.64 1.82
N PHE A 233 -5.00 -15.96 0.61
CA PHE A 233 -5.10 -17.32 0.10
C PHE A 233 -4.30 -17.46 -1.20
N VAL A 234 -3.34 -18.38 -1.22
CA VAL A 234 -2.57 -18.69 -2.44
C VAL A 234 -3.10 -20.03 -2.99
N PRO A 235 -3.71 -20.05 -4.19
CA PRO A 235 -4.20 -21.26 -4.84
C PRO A 235 -3.12 -22.35 -4.97
N GLN A 236 -3.53 -23.61 -4.84
CA GLN A 236 -2.60 -24.75 -4.83
C GLN A 236 -1.81 -24.89 -6.15
N ASP A 237 -2.43 -24.54 -7.27
CA ASP A 237 -1.78 -24.56 -8.60
C ASP A 237 -0.59 -23.60 -8.68
N LEU A 238 -0.68 -22.40 -8.07
CA LEU A 238 0.45 -21.46 -7.99
C LEU A 238 1.56 -22.02 -7.07
N ILE A 239 1.20 -22.67 -5.97
CA ILE A 239 2.17 -23.33 -5.09
C ILE A 239 2.89 -24.48 -5.83
N ASP A 240 2.15 -25.26 -6.62
CA ASP A 240 2.71 -26.36 -7.42
C ASP A 240 3.59 -25.85 -8.55
N GLU A 241 3.20 -24.74 -9.20
CA GLU A 241 4.00 -24.05 -10.22
C GLU A 241 5.34 -23.58 -9.63
N LEU A 242 5.34 -22.92 -8.47
CA LEU A 242 6.55 -22.52 -7.76
C LEU A 242 7.42 -23.72 -7.33
N SER A 243 6.78 -24.84 -6.93
CA SER A 243 7.48 -26.04 -6.52
C SER A 243 8.15 -26.77 -7.69
N SER A 244 7.59 -26.63 -8.88
CA SER A 244 8.12 -27.24 -10.12
C SER A 244 9.30 -26.47 -10.74
N ALA A 245 9.57 -25.25 -10.24
CA ALA A 245 10.67 -24.43 -10.73
C ALA A 245 12.02 -25.13 -10.49
N PRO A 246 12.97 -25.01 -11.44
CA PRO A 246 14.31 -25.57 -11.27
C PRO A 246 15.00 -24.96 -10.06
N LYS A 247 16.00 -25.66 -9.52
CA LYS A 247 16.76 -25.18 -8.35
C LYS A 247 17.30 -23.75 -8.59
N GLY A 248 16.89 -22.81 -7.74
CA GLY A 248 17.23 -21.39 -7.86
C GLY A 248 16.29 -20.58 -8.80
N GLY A 249 15.34 -21.21 -9.46
CA GLY A 249 14.42 -20.56 -10.42
C GLY A 249 13.10 -20.06 -9.82
N ALA A 250 12.86 -20.27 -8.52
CA ALA A 250 11.58 -19.94 -7.90
C ALA A 250 11.28 -18.41 -7.94
N LEU A 251 12.30 -17.55 -7.84
CA LEU A 251 12.12 -16.10 -7.96
C LEU A 251 11.64 -15.72 -9.37
N ASN A 252 12.28 -16.25 -10.41
CA ASN A 252 11.85 -15.98 -11.81
C ASN A 252 10.42 -16.48 -12.03
N LYS A 253 10.08 -17.65 -11.45
CA LYS A 253 8.73 -18.18 -11.53
C LYS A 253 7.72 -17.26 -10.81
N GLY A 254 8.09 -16.69 -9.66
CA GLY A 254 7.26 -15.69 -8.98
C GLY A 254 7.07 -14.41 -9.80
N ILE A 255 8.10 -13.95 -10.51
CA ILE A 255 8.02 -12.82 -11.43
C ILE A 255 7.05 -13.12 -12.58
N GLU A 256 7.14 -14.31 -13.20
CA GLU A 256 6.21 -14.76 -14.25
C GLU A 256 4.75 -14.81 -13.74
N ILE A 257 4.52 -15.35 -12.54
CA ILE A 257 3.20 -15.41 -11.91
C ILE A 257 2.65 -13.99 -11.68
N ALA A 258 3.43 -13.11 -11.05
CA ALA A 258 3.02 -11.74 -10.78
C ALA A 258 2.71 -10.97 -12.08
N GLY A 259 3.59 -11.08 -13.10
CA GLY A 259 3.37 -10.46 -14.40
C GLY A 259 2.09 -10.94 -15.08
N ARG A 260 1.85 -12.26 -15.10
CA ARG A 260 0.63 -12.86 -15.67
C ARG A 260 -0.64 -12.38 -14.95
N MET A 261 -0.61 -12.29 -13.63
CA MET A 261 -1.73 -11.78 -12.83
C MET A 261 -2.01 -10.31 -13.12
N ILE A 262 -0.98 -9.47 -13.15
CA ILE A 262 -1.11 -8.04 -13.48
C ILE A 262 -1.67 -7.86 -14.90
N ALA A 263 -1.16 -8.63 -15.87
CA ALA A 263 -1.66 -8.61 -17.23
C ALA A 263 -3.15 -8.98 -17.32
N ALA A 264 -3.60 -10.00 -16.59
CA ALA A 264 -5.00 -10.39 -16.53
C ALA A 264 -5.86 -9.28 -15.90
N LEU A 265 -5.46 -8.74 -14.74
CA LEU A 265 -6.17 -7.64 -14.07
C LEU A 265 -6.37 -6.43 -14.98
N LYS A 266 -5.33 -6.07 -15.76
CA LYS A 266 -5.37 -4.96 -16.70
C LYS A 266 -6.23 -5.25 -17.93
N ASN A 267 -5.99 -6.39 -18.61
CA ASN A 267 -6.63 -6.73 -19.88
C ASN A 267 -8.13 -6.96 -19.73
N ASP A 268 -8.53 -7.58 -18.62
CA ASP A 268 -9.93 -7.87 -18.31
C ASP A 268 -10.61 -6.70 -17.56
N SER A 269 -9.89 -5.61 -17.32
CA SER A 269 -10.38 -4.40 -16.61
C SER A 269 -11.03 -4.74 -15.26
N ILE A 270 -10.44 -5.67 -14.52
CA ILE A 270 -10.99 -6.16 -13.23
C ILE A 270 -10.96 -5.07 -12.18
N CYS A 271 -9.88 -4.29 -12.11
CA CYS A 271 -9.68 -3.20 -11.14
C CYS A 271 -9.05 -1.97 -11.77
N ASP A 272 -8.84 -0.92 -10.98
CA ASP A 272 -8.29 0.36 -11.46
C ASP A 272 -6.76 0.38 -11.53
N GLY A 273 -6.09 -0.62 -10.99
CA GLY A 273 -4.63 -0.69 -10.99
C GLY A 273 -4.07 -1.76 -10.06
N VAL A 274 -2.76 -1.74 -9.88
CA VAL A 274 -2.04 -2.68 -9.01
C VAL A 274 -1.11 -1.97 -8.04
N HIS A 275 -0.90 -2.60 -6.90
CA HIS A 275 0.09 -2.23 -5.90
C HIS A 275 1.08 -3.38 -5.72
N ILE A 276 2.33 -3.19 -6.14
CA ILE A 276 3.37 -4.23 -6.15
C ILE A 276 4.15 -4.19 -4.83
N MET A 277 4.15 -5.30 -4.12
CA MET A 277 4.86 -5.51 -2.85
C MET A 277 5.96 -6.56 -3.05
N ALA A 278 7.16 -6.12 -3.44
CA ALA A 278 8.27 -7.04 -3.73
C ALA A 278 9.01 -7.52 -2.48
N ILE A 279 8.79 -6.92 -1.33
CA ILE A 279 9.31 -7.26 0.01
C ILE A 279 10.80 -7.61 0.01
N ASN A 280 11.67 -6.62 0.12
CA ASN A 280 13.13 -6.70 0.04
C ASN A 280 13.66 -7.26 -1.30
N ARG A 281 12.88 -7.08 -2.37
CA ARG A 281 13.22 -7.42 -3.75
C ARG A 281 12.76 -6.34 -4.71
N GLU A 282 12.81 -5.09 -4.29
CA GLU A 282 12.37 -3.93 -5.06
C GLU A 282 13.11 -3.84 -6.40
N GLU A 283 14.33 -4.39 -6.47
CA GLU A 283 15.14 -4.46 -7.69
C GLU A 283 14.53 -5.27 -8.84
N VAL A 284 13.59 -6.19 -8.54
CA VAL A 284 12.93 -7.01 -9.59
C VAL A 284 11.56 -6.47 -10.03
N VAL A 285 11.11 -5.35 -9.48
CA VAL A 285 9.84 -4.73 -9.91
C VAL A 285 9.83 -4.41 -11.42
N PRO A 286 10.92 -3.91 -12.03
CA PRO A 286 10.98 -3.75 -13.49
C PRO A 286 10.74 -5.05 -14.24
N ASP A 287 11.30 -6.17 -13.78
CA ASP A 287 11.11 -7.48 -14.43
C ASP A 287 9.65 -7.95 -14.33
N ILE A 288 8.96 -7.63 -13.21
CA ILE A 288 7.52 -7.90 -13.05
C ILE A 288 6.70 -7.09 -14.05
N LEU A 289 7.04 -5.80 -14.24
CA LEU A 289 6.35 -4.92 -15.19
C LEU A 289 6.57 -5.40 -16.62
N ASP A 290 7.81 -5.74 -16.98
CA ASP A 290 8.14 -6.31 -18.30
C ASP A 290 7.36 -7.62 -18.55
N ALA A 291 7.27 -8.51 -17.56
CA ALA A 291 6.48 -9.75 -17.64
C ALA A 291 4.97 -9.49 -17.75
N ALA A 292 4.48 -8.35 -17.26
CA ALA A 292 3.09 -7.92 -17.38
C ALA A 292 2.78 -7.20 -18.71
N GLY A 293 3.79 -6.83 -19.48
CA GLY A 293 3.64 -6.02 -20.70
C GLY A 293 3.24 -4.56 -20.41
N ILE A 294 3.81 -4.00 -19.35
CA ILE A 294 3.57 -2.62 -18.91
C ILE A 294 4.86 -1.81 -19.00
#